data_b2c843a6fc17cc75db2eec293df1b59b
#
_entry.id   b2c843a6fc17cc75db2eec293df1b59b
#
_cell.length_a   1.000
_cell.length_b   1.000
_cell.length_c   1.000
_cell.angle_alpha   90.00
_cell.angle_beta   90.00
_cell.angle_gamma   90.00
#
_symmetry.space_group_name_H-M   'P 1'
#
loop_
_entity.id
_entity.type
_entity.pdbx_description
1 polymer ?
#
loop_
_entity_poly.entity_id
_entity_poly.type
_entity_poly.pdbx_seq_one_letter_code
_entity_poly.pdbx_strand_id
1 'polypeptide(L)'
;MDKKISILAFGGSLRKGSYNKALLRAAQEMVPKDAQMEVFDIAGIPAFNQDLENNPPQIVKEFKAKIKAADAILIATPEYNYSIPGFLKNAIDSASRPYGDNAFDGKPVAFMGASIG
;
A
#
# COMPACT_ATOMS: atom_id res chain seq x y z
N MET A 1 23.61 -17.13 -2.98
CA MET A 1 23.44 -15.73 -2.60
C MET A 1 22.02 -15.49 -2.14
N ASP A 2 21.87 -15.04 -0.93
CA ASP A 2 20.54 -14.89 -0.34
C ASP A 2 19.86 -13.62 -0.84
N LYS A 3 18.70 -13.80 -1.42
CA LYS A 3 17.87 -12.69 -1.85
C LYS A 3 17.08 -12.15 -0.65
N LYS A 4 17.11 -10.85 -0.43
CA LYS A 4 16.27 -10.22 0.59
C LYS A 4 14.81 -10.31 0.21
N ILE A 5 13.96 -10.55 1.22
CA ILE A 5 12.52 -10.47 1.06
C ILE A 5 12.14 -9.00 0.92
N SER A 6 11.44 -8.66 -0.14
CA SER A 6 11.02 -7.29 -0.42
C SER A 6 9.58 -7.07 0.04
N ILE A 7 9.38 -6.09 0.91
CA ILE A 7 8.07 -5.73 1.43
C ILE A 7 7.72 -4.32 0.94
N LEU A 8 6.54 -4.17 0.35
CA LEU A 8 6.00 -2.86 0.05
C LEU A 8 4.96 -2.51 1.11
N ALA A 9 5.11 -1.36 1.74
CA ALA A 9 4.19 -0.90 2.77
C ALA A 9 3.54 0.41 2.36
N PHE A 10 2.27 0.59 2.70
CA PHE A 10 1.55 1.83 2.45
C PHE A 10 0.35 1.94 3.39
N GLY A 11 -0.34 3.07 3.31
CA GLY A 11 -1.53 3.31 4.11
C GLY A 11 -1.39 4.55 4.98
N GLY A 12 -1.87 4.41 6.21
CA GLY A 12 -1.90 5.52 7.14
C GLY A 12 -3.12 6.40 6.91
N SER A 13 -3.02 7.64 7.38
CA SER A 13 -4.03 8.66 7.22
C SER A 13 -3.41 9.85 6.48
N LEU A 14 -4.22 10.67 5.84
CA LEU A 14 -3.75 11.92 5.23
C LEU A 14 -3.33 12.94 6.30
N ARG A 15 -3.72 12.75 7.54
CA ARG A 15 -3.37 13.61 8.66
C ARG A 15 -1.87 13.54 8.95
N LYS A 16 -1.21 14.70 9.15
CA LYS A 16 0.24 14.75 9.40
C LYS A 16 0.66 13.97 10.64
N GLY A 17 -0.09 14.06 11.72
CA GLY A 17 0.20 13.36 12.98
C GLY A 17 -0.40 11.95 13.06
N SER A 18 -0.57 11.28 11.94
CA SER A 18 -1.20 9.97 11.90
C SER A 18 -0.41 8.92 12.69
N TYR A 19 -1.10 8.21 13.58
CA TYR A 19 -0.52 7.06 14.30
C TYR A 19 -0.11 5.95 13.34
N ASN A 20 -0.86 5.78 12.26
CA ASN A 20 -0.58 4.72 11.27
C ASN A 20 0.64 5.04 10.43
N LYS A 21 0.92 6.33 10.15
CA LYS A 21 2.19 6.74 9.53
C LYS A 21 3.37 6.46 10.45
N ALA A 22 3.22 6.75 11.74
CA ALA A 22 4.24 6.42 12.74
C ALA A 22 4.45 4.91 12.84
N LEU A 23 3.38 4.14 12.74
CA LEU A 23 3.44 2.68 12.77
C LEU A 23 4.22 2.13 11.56
N LEU A 24 4.02 2.69 10.38
CA LEU A 24 4.80 2.31 9.19
C LEU A 24 6.30 2.60 9.38
N ARG A 25 6.63 3.75 9.94
CA ARG A 25 8.05 4.09 10.22
C ARG A 25 8.65 3.14 11.23
N ALA A 26 7.91 2.81 12.29
CA ALA A 26 8.38 1.86 13.30
C ALA A 26 8.62 0.47 12.70
N ALA A 27 7.69 0.01 11.87
CA ALA A 27 7.83 -1.29 11.20
C ALA A 27 9.07 -1.31 10.30
N GLN A 28 9.33 -0.22 9.59
CA GLN A 28 10.49 -0.11 8.70
C GLN A 28 11.81 -0.23 9.49
N GLU A 29 11.86 0.31 10.69
CA GLU A 29 13.05 0.22 11.55
C GLU A 29 13.24 -1.18 12.15
N MET A 30 12.19 -1.98 12.20
CA MET A 30 12.20 -3.31 12.82
C MET A 30 12.39 -4.46 11.82
N VAL A 31 12.60 -4.14 10.56
CA VAL A 31 12.73 -5.16 9.50
C VAL A 31 13.97 -6.00 9.74
N PRO A 32 13.87 -7.35 9.66
CA PRO A 32 15.03 -8.24 9.82
C PRO A 32 16.08 -8.01 8.74
N LYS A 33 17.29 -8.51 8.98
CA LYS A 33 18.43 -8.36 8.06
C LYS A 33 18.18 -8.97 6.67
N ASP A 34 17.38 -10.01 6.60
CA ASP A 34 17.09 -10.71 5.34
C ASP A 34 15.86 -10.16 4.62
N ALA A 35 15.35 -9.03 5.08
CA ALA A 35 14.22 -8.35 4.44
C ALA A 35 14.51 -6.87 4.26
N GLN A 36 13.78 -6.26 3.36
CA GLN A 36 13.80 -4.81 3.15
C GLN A 36 12.36 -4.32 2.97
N MET A 37 12.11 -3.11 3.38
CA MET A 37 10.77 -2.52 3.31
C MET A 37 10.86 -1.13 2.69
N GLU A 38 10.06 -0.92 1.64
CA GLU A 38 9.84 0.40 1.07
C GLU A 38 8.45 0.88 1.47
N VAL A 39 8.34 2.14 1.87
CA VAL A 39 7.05 2.78 2.15
C VAL A 39 6.66 3.63 0.96
N PHE A 40 5.49 3.35 0.36
CA PHE A 40 4.97 4.10 -0.77
C PHE A 40 3.90 5.09 -0.30
N ASP A 41 3.99 6.33 -0.78
CA ASP A 41 3.02 7.36 -0.44
C ASP A 41 1.84 7.30 -1.43
N ILE A 42 0.68 6.86 -0.93
CA ILE A 42 -0.53 6.74 -1.75
C ILE A 42 -1.36 8.02 -1.81
N ALA A 43 -0.95 9.08 -1.11
CA ALA A 43 -1.71 10.33 -1.05
C ALA A 43 -1.87 11.01 -2.42
N GLY A 44 -0.94 10.78 -3.34
CA GLY A 44 -0.97 11.37 -4.67
C GLY A 44 -1.80 10.60 -5.69
N ILE A 45 -2.39 9.48 -5.33
CA ILE A 45 -3.17 8.68 -6.28
C ILE A 45 -4.53 9.36 -6.52
N PRO A 46 -4.85 9.75 -7.77
CA PRO A 46 -6.13 10.39 -8.05
C PRO A 46 -7.29 9.41 -7.97
N ALA A 47 -8.51 9.93 -7.94
CA ALA A 47 -9.71 9.10 -7.91
C ALA A 47 -9.71 8.13 -9.10
N PHE A 48 -10.05 6.87 -8.81
CA PHE A 48 -10.10 5.83 -9.85
C PHE A 48 -11.12 6.20 -10.92
N ASN A 49 -10.71 6.10 -12.18
CA ASN A 49 -11.56 6.34 -13.34
C ASN A 49 -11.42 5.16 -14.28
N GLN A 50 -12.50 4.41 -14.46
CA GLN A 50 -12.50 3.21 -15.29
C GLN A 50 -12.10 3.49 -16.74
N ASP A 51 -12.39 4.68 -17.24
CA ASP A 51 -11.99 5.07 -18.60
C ASP A 51 -10.48 5.08 -18.80
N LEU A 52 -9.72 5.23 -17.71
CA LEU A 52 -8.27 5.29 -17.73
C LEU A 52 -7.59 3.99 -17.28
N GLU A 53 -8.34 2.92 -16.99
CA GLU A 53 -7.74 1.73 -16.37
C GLU A 53 -6.70 1.03 -17.24
N ASN A 54 -6.79 1.15 -18.57
CA ASN A 54 -5.82 0.58 -19.50
C ASN A 54 -4.62 1.50 -19.75
N ASN A 55 -4.69 2.75 -19.32
CA ASN A 55 -3.59 3.69 -19.37
C ASN A 55 -3.69 4.65 -18.18
N PRO A 56 -3.45 4.14 -16.96
CA PRO A 56 -3.63 4.95 -15.76
C PRO A 56 -2.56 6.02 -15.60
N PRO A 57 -2.77 6.98 -14.68
CA PRO A 57 -1.74 7.97 -14.36
C PRO A 57 -0.43 7.31 -13.94
N GLN A 58 0.68 8.03 -14.15
CA GLN A 58 2.02 7.50 -13.88
C GLN A 58 2.19 6.97 -12.45
N ILE A 59 1.64 7.68 -11.46
CA ILE A 59 1.75 7.25 -10.06
C ILE A 59 1.09 5.88 -9.83
N VAL A 60 -0.01 5.61 -10.53
CA VAL A 60 -0.69 4.30 -10.45
C VAL A 60 0.16 3.23 -11.11
N LYS A 61 0.78 3.54 -12.25
CA LYS A 61 1.70 2.60 -12.91
C LYS A 61 2.87 2.23 -12.02
N GLU A 62 3.45 3.23 -11.34
CA GLU A 62 4.54 3.01 -10.38
C GLU A 62 4.09 2.16 -9.19
N PHE A 63 2.93 2.47 -8.64
CA PHE A 63 2.37 1.73 -7.51
C PHE A 63 2.15 0.27 -7.87
N LYS A 64 1.52 0.01 -9.02
CA LYS A 64 1.30 -1.36 -9.51
C LYS A 64 2.62 -2.10 -9.72
N ALA A 65 3.60 -1.44 -10.32
CA ALA A 65 4.90 -2.05 -10.58
C ALA A 65 5.61 -2.43 -9.27
N LYS A 66 5.54 -1.57 -8.26
CA LYS A 66 6.14 -1.84 -6.96
C LYS A 66 5.43 -2.98 -6.23
N ILE A 67 4.11 -3.06 -6.31
CA ILE A 67 3.37 -4.18 -5.74
C ILE A 67 3.79 -5.49 -6.42
N LYS A 68 3.83 -5.51 -7.74
CA LYS A 68 4.20 -6.70 -8.50
C LYS A 68 5.62 -7.17 -8.19
N ALA A 69 6.54 -6.22 -7.97
CA ALA A 69 7.93 -6.55 -7.65
C ALA A 69 8.14 -6.99 -6.19
N ALA A 70 7.21 -6.69 -5.30
CA ALA A 70 7.33 -7.03 -3.88
C ALA A 70 6.97 -8.49 -3.64
N ASP A 71 7.60 -9.07 -2.61
CA ASP A 71 7.27 -10.42 -2.16
C ASP A 71 6.06 -10.43 -1.22
N ALA A 72 5.83 -9.32 -0.52
CA ALA A 72 4.72 -9.19 0.43
C ALA A 72 4.29 -7.72 0.56
N ILE A 73 3.08 -7.53 1.03
CA ILE A 73 2.48 -6.20 1.20
C ILE A 73 2.10 -6.00 2.67
N LEU A 74 2.40 -4.82 3.21
CA LEU A 74 2.01 -4.42 4.55
C LEU A 74 1.16 -3.15 4.47
N ILE A 75 -0.03 -3.18 5.01
CA ILE A 75 -0.96 -2.05 4.99
C ILE A 75 -1.23 -1.60 6.42
N ALA A 76 -0.93 -0.32 6.71
CA ALA A 76 -1.29 0.28 7.99
C ALA A 76 -2.51 1.18 7.75
N THR A 77 -3.59 0.95 8.49
CA THR A 77 -4.83 1.66 8.25
C THR A 77 -5.58 1.97 9.53
N PRO A 78 -6.08 3.22 9.68
CA PRO A 78 -7.12 3.48 10.65
C PRO A 78 -8.44 2.88 10.20
N GLU A 79 -9.39 2.85 11.10
CA GLU A 79 -10.76 2.47 10.79
C GLU A 79 -11.63 3.72 10.74
N TYR A 80 -12.36 3.90 9.64
CA TYR A 80 -13.32 4.99 9.47
C TYR A 80 -14.68 4.36 9.18
N ASN A 81 -15.65 4.62 10.06
CA ASN A 81 -17.02 4.09 9.91
C ASN A 81 -17.03 2.57 9.69
N TYR A 82 -16.27 1.86 10.51
CA TYR A 82 -16.14 0.40 10.48
C TYR A 82 -15.53 -0.16 9.18
N SER A 83 -14.78 0.68 8.46
CA SER A 83 -14.10 0.24 7.23
C SER A 83 -12.78 0.98 7.05
N ILE A 84 -12.14 0.76 5.92
CA ILE A 84 -10.89 1.43 5.57
C ILE A 84 -11.19 2.84 5.04
N PRO A 85 -10.22 3.77 5.15
CA PRO A 85 -10.39 5.11 4.59
C PRO A 85 -10.61 5.10 3.08
N GLY A 86 -11.35 6.08 2.59
CA GLY A 86 -11.66 6.18 1.15
C GLY A 86 -10.43 6.25 0.26
N PHE A 87 -9.40 7.02 0.68
CA PHE A 87 -8.18 7.12 -0.13
C PHE A 87 -7.42 5.79 -0.22
N LEU A 88 -7.48 4.97 0.83
CA LEU A 88 -6.86 3.64 0.81
C LEU A 88 -7.65 2.69 -0.11
N LYS A 89 -8.98 2.70 0.01
CA LYS A 89 -9.82 1.90 -0.88
C LYS A 89 -9.60 2.30 -2.33
N ASN A 90 -9.47 3.60 -2.61
CA ASN A 90 -9.20 4.10 -3.95
C ASN A 90 -7.85 3.60 -4.49
N ALA A 91 -6.82 3.57 -3.66
CA ALA A 91 -5.51 3.05 -4.06
C ALA A 91 -5.61 1.55 -4.40
N ILE A 92 -6.32 0.78 -3.58
CA ILE A 92 -6.54 -0.64 -3.82
C ILE A 92 -7.31 -0.85 -5.12
N ASP A 93 -8.38 -0.08 -5.33
CA ASP A 93 -9.17 -0.17 -6.57
C ASP A 93 -8.30 0.13 -7.80
N SER A 94 -7.47 1.16 -7.72
CA SER A 94 -6.60 1.55 -8.83
C SER A 94 -5.58 0.48 -9.16
N ALA A 95 -4.99 -0.15 -8.17
CA ALA A 95 -3.95 -1.17 -8.37
C ALA A 95 -4.52 -2.53 -8.76
N SER A 96 -5.80 -2.78 -8.50
CA SER A 96 -6.45 -4.05 -8.81
C SER A 96 -7.07 -4.10 -10.20
N ARG A 97 -7.01 -3.01 -10.95
CA ARG A 97 -7.60 -2.90 -12.30
C ARG A 97 -6.50 -2.72 -13.35
N PRO A 98 -6.77 -3.05 -14.66
CA PRO A 98 -8.00 -3.66 -15.19
C PRO A 98 -8.12 -5.14 -14.85
N TYR A 99 -9.25 -5.73 -15.18
CA TYR A 99 -9.45 -7.18 -14.99
C TYR A 99 -8.35 -7.94 -15.73
N GLY A 100 -7.82 -8.98 -15.08
CA GLY A 100 -6.70 -9.74 -15.63
C GLY A 100 -5.33 -9.15 -15.34
N ASP A 101 -5.27 -7.97 -14.72
CA ASP A 101 -4.01 -7.31 -14.35
C ASP A 101 -4.08 -6.70 -12.95
N ASN A 102 -4.51 -7.50 -11.98
CA ASN A 102 -4.56 -7.11 -10.58
C ASN A 102 -3.17 -7.27 -9.97
N ALA A 103 -2.56 -6.15 -9.57
CA ALA A 103 -1.21 -6.15 -9.01
C ALA A 103 -1.10 -6.97 -7.72
N PHE A 104 -2.20 -7.15 -6.99
CA PHE A 104 -2.20 -7.90 -5.73
C PHE A 104 -2.29 -9.42 -5.90
N ASP A 105 -2.50 -9.92 -7.12
CA ASP A 105 -2.65 -11.36 -7.33
C ASP A 105 -1.44 -12.12 -6.80
N GLY A 106 -1.72 -13.12 -5.96
CA GLY A 106 -0.69 -13.98 -5.38
C GLY A 106 0.16 -13.36 -4.29
N LYS A 107 -0.17 -12.14 -3.82
CA LYS A 107 0.64 -11.46 -2.80
C LYS A 107 0.13 -11.74 -1.41
N PRO A 108 0.99 -12.19 -0.48
CA PRO A 108 0.65 -12.19 0.94
C PRO A 108 0.46 -10.74 1.41
N VAL A 109 -0.59 -10.48 2.16
CA VAL A 109 -0.90 -9.14 2.66
C VAL A 109 -1.14 -9.22 4.17
N ALA A 110 -0.52 -8.31 4.91
CA ALA A 110 -0.78 -8.12 6.32
C ALA A 110 -1.33 -6.73 6.57
N PHE A 111 -2.20 -6.62 7.54
CA PHE A 111 -2.77 -5.34 7.97
C PHE A 111 -2.37 -5.06 9.41
N MET A 112 -2.15 -3.78 9.71
CA MET A 112 -1.95 -3.32 11.07
C MET A 112 -2.62 -1.98 11.26
N GLY A 113 -2.91 -1.64 12.51
CA GLY A 113 -3.52 -0.36 12.83
C GLY A 113 -3.15 0.12 14.21
N ALA A 114 -3.24 1.42 14.44
CA ALA A 114 -3.04 2.03 15.73
C ALA A 114 -4.12 3.08 15.97
N SER A 115 -4.62 3.12 17.20
CA SER A 115 -5.69 4.02 17.61
C SER A 115 -5.55 4.33 19.09
N ILE A 116 -6.15 5.44 19.53
CA ILE A 116 -6.18 5.79 20.95
C ILE A 116 -7.38 5.18 21.68
N GLY A 117 -8.28 4.56 20.98
CA GLY A 117 -9.47 4.03 21.62
C GLY A 117 -10.14 2.87 20.91
#